data_b7a0b2443ea0d4a3331d4dff40d72199
#
_entry.id   b7a0b2443ea0d4a3331d4dff40d72199
#
_cell.length_a   1.000
_cell.length_b   1.000
_cell.length_c   1.000
_cell.angle_alpha   90.00
_cell.angle_beta   90.00
_cell.angle_gamma   90.00
#
_symmetry.space_group_name_H-M   'P 1'
#
loop_
_entity.id
_entity.type
_entity.pdbx_description
1 polymer ?
#
loop_
_entity_poly.entity_id
_entity_poly.type
_entity_poly.pdbx_seq_one_letter_code
_entity_poly.pdbx_strand_id
1 'polypeptide(L)'
;METTEKSSHPNKQKRQEVVQNIINFEAYLEHTNSERQAAKATGVPRSTCQYRKKKKENDELSPSVVAFFHSIEGLAFLHRLTIAIQFAVTQLGGCGIRVVQTVLELSQLSHFVASSIGSLHQTAEAMEKCLINYSQEETDRLSKVMQPKEITVCSDETFPSGKTCLVGMEPVSNFILLEQFTENRRYETWSQAWDDALIDLPVTVIQSTGDDGQAIVKCAKDRLGVHHSPDVFHIQQDVSKATSAPLRARIKSCKKTYESASKQVDKHLATKSRDEQSPKPKRGRPIDHNSRIAQAKMQEELAEQALKAAEKRRDDVKKSNKALGESYHPVNLKTGEIITGEVLKKTLNGHFKTIKAEAEDAGLSDKCLKRIHKASKKVDAMVDTLTFFWLSVNAYLKQQLGLSDAVKEIIHDHLIPIYYITEAAKKASDADSRKKLTNMRLALVEKFNDEPIWQSLKYSEREQYQKHALHCARLFQRSSSCVEGRNGQLSLKHHSLSRMSNRKLKSLTVVHNYFIKRTDGTTAAERFFEDKPKDLFEYLVNHLDYPAIPAKRRKAA
;
A
#
# COMPACT_ATOMS: atom_id res chain seq x y z
N MET A 1 7.70 42.51 -5.70
CA MET A 1 9.16 42.50 -5.48
C MET A 1 9.55 41.06 -5.26
N GLU A 2 9.99 40.41 -6.33
CA GLU A 2 10.49 39.03 -6.26
C GLU A 2 11.89 39.08 -5.64
N THR A 3 11.98 38.67 -4.41
CA THR A 3 13.25 38.30 -3.78
C THR A 3 13.64 36.92 -4.27
N THR A 4 14.37 36.85 -5.38
CA THR A 4 15.12 35.67 -5.77
C THR A 4 16.17 35.38 -4.70
N GLU A 5 15.86 34.55 -3.72
CA GLU A 5 16.85 33.89 -2.91
C GLU A 5 17.74 33.07 -3.83
N LYS A 6 18.94 33.57 -4.08
CA LYS A 6 20.01 32.81 -4.75
C LYS A 6 20.32 31.60 -3.86
N SER A 7 19.74 30.45 -4.18
CA SER A 7 20.14 29.19 -3.59
C SER A 7 21.65 29.02 -3.83
N SER A 8 22.45 29.09 -2.80
CA SER A 8 23.90 28.94 -2.92
C SER A 8 24.22 27.46 -3.18
N HIS A 9 24.60 27.16 -4.41
CA HIS A 9 25.12 25.84 -4.80
C HIS A 9 26.67 25.90 -4.84
N PRO A 10 27.36 25.83 -3.71
CA PRO A 10 28.80 26.06 -3.64
C PRO A 10 29.60 25.03 -4.44
N ASN A 11 29.17 23.78 -4.50
CA ASN A 11 29.83 22.77 -5.31
C ASN A 11 29.61 23.00 -6.81
N LYS A 12 28.43 23.47 -7.21
CA LYS A 12 28.16 23.85 -8.61
C LYS A 12 29.07 24.95 -9.07
N GLN A 13 29.14 26.05 -8.31
CA GLN A 13 30.01 27.18 -8.60
C GLN A 13 31.47 26.75 -8.70
N LYS A 14 31.98 26.02 -7.70
CA LYS A 14 33.34 25.51 -7.67
C LYS A 14 33.65 24.57 -8.83
N ARG A 15 32.72 23.72 -9.24
CA ARG A 15 32.91 22.82 -10.39
C ARG A 15 32.93 23.60 -11.72
N GLN A 16 32.01 24.54 -11.91
CA GLN A 16 31.96 25.38 -13.11
C GLN A 16 33.22 26.23 -13.24
N GLU A 17 33.66 26.85 -12.14
CA GLU A 17 34.91 27.62 -12.12
C GLU A 17 36.13 26.75 -12.47
N VAL A 18 36.19 25.55 -11.90
CA VAL A 18 37.25 24.60 -12.21
C VAL A 18 37.25 24.18 -13.67
N VAL A 19 36.09 23.93 -14.27
CA VAL A 19 35.94 23.57 -15.70
C VAL A 19 36.38 24.77 -16.57
N GLN A 20 35.87 25.96 -16.28
CA GLN A 20 36.22 27.14 -17.03
C GLN A 20 37.71 27.44 -16.98
N ASN A 21 38.32 27.28 -15.81
CA ASN A 21 39.76 27.45 -15.62
C ASN A 21 40.58 26.45 -16.45
N ILE A 22 40.10 25.19 -16.59
CA ILE A 22 40.78 24.21 -17.45
C ILE A 22 40.66 24.58 -18.91
N ILE A 23 39.46 24.93 -19.38
CA ILE A 23 39.24 25.35 -20.78
C ILE A 23 40.15 26.53 -21.12
N ASN A 24 40.18 27.54 -20.26
CA ASN A 24 41.03 28.71 -20.45
C ASN A 24 42.52 28.34 -20.48
N PHE A 25 42.95 27.42 -19.60
CA PHE A 25 44.35 26.97 -19.55
C PHE A 25 44.74 26.18 -20.81
N GLU A 26 43.91 25.26 -21.27
CA GLU A 26 44.13 24.48 -22.51
C GLU A 26 44.18 25.39 -23.73
N ALA A 27 43.26 26.34 -23.87
CA ALA A 27 43.27 27.32 -24.94
C ALA A 27 44.55 28.21 -24.94
N TYR A 28 44.99 28.67 -23.75
CA TYR A 28 46.26 29.43 -23.63
C TYR A 28 47.47 28.58 -23.95
N LEU A 29 47.45 27.28 -23.56
CA LEU A 29 48.54 26.35 -23.83
C LEU A 29 48.73 26.10 -25.34
N GLU A 30 47.61 25.99 -26.10
CA GLU A 30 47.64 25.86 -27.54
C GLU A 30 48.27 27.07 -28.25
N HIS A 31 48.06 28.30 -27.71
CA HIS A 31 48.60 29.53 -28.28
C HIS A 31 50.05 29.80 -27.86
N THR A 32 50.46 29.41 -26.68
CA THR A 32 51.77 29.80 -26.11
C THR A 32 52.79 28.66 -26.03
N ASN A 33 52.38 27.41 -26.21
CA ASN A 33 53.18 26.20 -25.98
C ASN A 33 53.95 26.15 -24.66
N SER A 34 53.53 26.98 -23.68
CA SER A 34 54.23 27.12 -22.40
C SER A 34 53.26 26.97 -21.20
N GLU A 35 53.36 25.85 -20.48
CA GLU A 35 52.57 25.61 -19.25
C GLU A 35 52.75 26.70 -18.18
N ARG A 36 53.95 27.35 -18.13
CA ARG A 36 54.21 28.44 -17.18
C ARG A 36 53.46 29.71 -17.53
N GLN A 37 53.42 30.04 -18.82
CA GLN A 37 52.68 31.22 -19.29
C GLN A 37 51.20 31.03 -19.19
N ALA A 38 50.67 29.85 -19.55
CA ALA A 38 49.26 29.51 -19.42
C ALA A 38 48.82 29.53 -17.93
N ALA A 39 49.60 28.99 -17.03
CA ALA A 39 49.34 29.03 -15.59
C ALA A 39 49.30 30.45 -15.02
N LYS A 40 50.20 31.32 -15.49
CA LYS A 40 50.27 32.74 -15.06
C LYS A 40 49.09 33.54 -15.60
N ALA A 41 48.67 33.27 -16.84
CA ALA A 41 47.57 33.99 -17.50
C ALA A 41 46.19 33.58 -16.93
N THR A 42 46.01 32.32 -16.58
CA THR A 42 44.72 31.78 -16.10
C THR A 42 44.58 31.74 -14.58
N GLY A 43 45.65 32.03 -13.85
CA GLY A 43 45.68 31.93 -12.39
C GLY A 43 45.61 30.47 -11.85
N VAL A 44 45.63 29.46 -12.71
CA VAL A 44 45.56 28.04 -12.32
C VAL A 44 46.98 27.55 -11.98
N PRO A 45 47.25 27.02 -10.78
CA PRO A 45 48.55 26.49 -10.43
C PRO A 45 49.02 25.41 -11.41
N ARG A 46 50.23 25.52 -11.93
CA ARG A 46 50.83 24.54 -12.86
C ARG A 46 50.74 23.09 -12.31
N SER A 47 50.98 22.92 -11.02
CA SER A 47 50.88 21.63 -10.34
C SER A 47 49.45 21.03 -10.43
N THR A 48 48.42 21.87 -10.45
CA THR A 48 47.02 21.43 -10.61
C THR A 48 46.78 20.91 -12.03
N CYS A 49 47.32 21.61 -13.04
CA CYS A 49 47.22 21.21 -14.43
C CYS A 49 48.01 19.92 -14.72
N GLN A 50 49.27 19.85 -14.22
CA GLN A 50 50.08 18.65 -14.37
C GLN A 50 49.47 17.43 -13.63
N TYR A 51 48.91 17.63 -12.46
CA TYR A 51 48.19 16.55 -11.75
C TYR A 51 46.99 16.04 -12.58
N ARG A 52 46.26 16.92 -13.21
CA ARG A 52 45.13 16.56 -14.05
C ARG A 52 45.51 15.87 -15.36
N LYS A 53 46.57 16.37 -16.02
CA LYS A 53 47.18 15.74 -17.19
C LYS A 53 47.62 14.29 -16.84
N LYS A 54 48.37 14.14 -15.76
CA LYS A 54 48.83 12.84 -15.27
C LYS A 54 47.67 11.92 -14.85
N LYS A 55 46.55 12.49 -14.37
CA LYS A 55 45.35 11.74 -14.05
C LYS A 55 44.62 11.30 -15.32
N LYS A 56 44.51 12.14 -16.36
CA LYS A 56 44.02 11.77 -17.68
C LYS A 56 44.81 10.62 -18.32
N GLU A 57 46.14 10.61 -18.14
CA GLU A 57 47.02 9.59 -18.69
C GLU A 57 47.00 8.25 -17.92
N ASN A 58 46.59 8.24 -16.67
CA ASN A 58 46.56 7.04 -15.80
C ASN A 58 45.13 6.49 -15.59
N ASP A 59 44.08 7.13 -16.14
CA ASP A 59 42.72 6.64 -16.01
C ASP A 59 42.45 5.60 -17.10
N GLU A 60 41.84 4.46 -16.71
CA GLU A 60 41.36 3.40 -17.60
C GLU A 60 40.21 3.87 -18.50
N LEU A 61 39.78 5.13 -18.38
CA LEU A 61 38.69 5.74 -19.13
C LEU A 61 39.18 6.35 -20.45
N SER A 62 38.37 6.26 -21.50
CA SER A 62 38.68 6.92 -22.75
C SER A 62 38.75 8.43 -22.61
N PRO A 63 39.67 9.11 -23.29
CA PRO A 63 39.81 10.59 -23.23
C PRO A 63 38.51 11.34 -23.54
N SER A 64 37.68 10.82 -24.43
CA SER A 64 36.39 11.40 -24.79
C SER A 64 35.38 11.40 -23.64
N VAL A 65 35.32 10.32 -22.86
CA VAL A 65 34.47 10.22 -21.65
C VAL A 65 34.95 11.20 -20.59
N VAL A 66 36.25 11.30 -20.39
CA VAL A 66 36.83 12.26 -19.43
C VAL A 66 36.52 13.70 -19.87
N ALA A 67 36.69 14.02 -21.14
CA ALA A 67 36.36 15.34 -21.69
C ALA A 67 34.86 15.67 -21.52
N PHE A 68 33.98 14.74 -21.83
CA PHE A 68 32.53 14.92 -21.65
C PHE A 68 32.19 15.28 -20.20
N PHE A 69 32.58 14.46 -19.21
CA PHE A 69 32.24 14.73 -17.81
C PHE A 69 32.96 15.95 -17.18
N HIS A 70 33.88 16.58 -17.94
CA HIS A 70 34.46 17.87 -17.58
C HIS A 70 33.88 19.05 -18.41
N SER A 71 32.94 18.81 -19.34
CA SER A 71 32.17 19.86 -20.00
C SER A 71 31.02 20.37 -19.10
N ILE A 72 30.41 21.49 -19.47
CA ILE A 72 29.26 22.06 -18.75
C ILE A 72 28.05 21.13 -18.86
N GLU A 73 27.81 20.60 -20.06
CA GLU A 73 26.72 19.66 -20.38
C GLU A 73 26.93 18.34 -19.63
N GLY A 74 28.15 17.81 -19.65
CA GLY A 74 28.52 16.60 -18.93
C GLY A 74 28.38 16.73 -17.42
N LEU A 75 28.70 17.90 -16.85
CA LEU A 75 28.46 18.17 -15.44
C LEU A 75 26.97 18.24 -15.09
N ALA A 76 26.17 18.86 -15.92
CA ALA A 76 24.72 18.93 -15.72
C ALA A 76 24.10 17.52 -15.79
N PHE A 77 24.54 16.72 -16.76
CA PHE A 77 24.12 15.32 -16.89
C PHE A 77 24.56 14.48 -15.69
N LEU A 78 25.81 14.63 -15.23
CA LEU A 78 26.35 13.94 -14.08
C LEU A 78 25.59 14.27 -12.79
N HIS A 79 25.22 15.52 -12.60
CA HIS A 79 24.39 15.97 -11.49
C HIS A 79 23.04 15.26 -11.50
N ARG A 80 22.32 15.32 -12.61
CA ARG A 80 21.03 14.66 -12.78
C ARG A 80 21.13 13.15 -12.57
N LEU A 81 22.14 12.52 -13.16
CA LEU A 81 22.36 11.08 -13.05
C LEU A 81 22.63 10.62 -11.62
N THR A 82 23.47 11.36 -10.88
CA THR A 82 23.79 11.01 -9.49
C THR A 82 22.58 11.19 -8.56
N ILE A 83 21.77 12.24 -8.76
CA ILE A 83 20.51 12.40 -8.04
C ILE A 83 19.54 11.27 -8.39
N ALA A 84 19.42 10.90 -9.67
CA ALA A 84 18.55 9.81 -10.11
C ALA A 84 18.96 8.47 -9.48
N ILE A 85 20.24 8.14 -9.48
CA ILE A 85 20.76 6.92 -8.84
C ILE A 85 20.44 6.92 -7.34
N GLN A 86 20.76 8.01 -6.64
CA GLN A 86 20.51 8.14 -5.21
C GLN A 86 19.01 8.02 -4.90
N PHE A 87 18.15 8.71 -5.64
CA PHE A 87 16.71 8.69 -5.49
C PHE A 87 16.13 7.30 -5.76
N ALA A 88 16.48 6.70 -6.91
CA ALA A 88 15.97 5.38 -7.29
C ALA A 88 16.37 4.29 -6.28
N VAL A 89 17.62 4.27 -5.86
CA VAL A 89 18.14 3.25 -4.94
C VAL A 89 17.60 3.44 -3.53
N THR A 90 17.64 4.68 -3.00
CA THR A 90 17.36 4.89 -1.57
C THR A 90 15.91 5.26 -1.26
N GLN A 91 15.17 5.87 -2.19
CA GLN A 91 13.78 6.28 -1.97
C GLN A 91 12.79 5.28 -2.59
N LEU A 92 13.00 4.88 -3.84
CA LEU A 92 12.12 3.91 -4.51
C LEU A 92 12.46 2.47 -4.12
N GLY A 93 13.72 2.06 -4.28
CA GLY A 93 14.19 0.70 -4.01
C GLY A 93 14.28 0.34 -2.52
N GLY A 94 14.38 1.34 -1.63
CA GLY A 94 14.55 1.08 -0.20
C GLY A 94 15.91 0.49 0.18
N CYS A 95 16.90 0.59 -0.72
CA CYS A 95 18.25 0.08 -0.47
C CYS A 95 19.14 1.10 0.27
N GLY A 96 20.17 0.61 0.94
CA GLY A 96 21.14 1.46 1.64
C GLY A 96 22.12 2.15 0.69
N ILE A 97 22.80 3.18 1.19
CA ILE A 97 23.79 3.98 0.43
C ILE A 97 24.99 3.17 -0.09
N ARG A 98 25.26 1.99 0.48
CA ARG A 98 26.32 1.09 -0.05
C ARG A 98 25.99 0.58 -1.44
N VAL A 99 24.72 0.39 -1.76
CA VAL A 99 24.30 0.01 -3.12
C VAL A 99 24.56 1.18 -4.08
N VAL A 100 24.30 2.42 -3.66
CA VAL A 100 24.66 3.61 -4.45
C VAL A 100 26.17 3.66 -4.71
N GLN A 101 26.98 3.43 -3.68
CA GLN A 101 28.43 3.33 -3.82
C GLN A 101 28.83 2.30 -4.86
N THR A 102 28.29 1.08 -4.76
CA THR A 102 28.57 -0.01 -5.70
C THR A 102 28.19 0.38 -7.14
N VAL A 103 27.03 1.01 -7.34
CA VAL A 103 26.61 1.49 -8.67
C VAL A 103 27.59 2.52 -9.23
N LEU A 104 28.03 3.48 -8.41
CA LEU A 104 29.02 4.49 -8.83
C LEU A 104 30.39 3.87 -9.14
N GLU A 105 30.81 2.85 -8.41
CA GLU A 105 32.08 2.14 -8.66
C GLU A 105 31.99 1.29 -9.92
N LEU A 106 30.97 0.46 -10.08
CA LEU A 106 30.79 -0.40 -11.27
C LEU A 106 30.60 0.39 -12.56
N SER A 107 29.92 1.55 -12.49
CA SER A 107 29.76 2.46 -13.64
C SER A 107 30.95 3.37 -13.87
N GLN A 108 32.01 3.27 -13.08
CA GLN A 108 33.19 4.16 -13.09
C GLN A 108 32.88 5.64 -12.84
N LEU A 109 31.65 5.98 -12.44
CA LEU A 109 31.28 7.35 -12.08
C LEU A 109 32.03 7.84 -10.82
N SER A 110 32.55 6.94 -10.00
CA SER A 110 33.42 7.27 -8.86
C SER A 110 34.70 8.04 -9.22
N HIS A 111 35.09 8.05 -10.49
CA HIS A 111 36.16 8.92 -10.99
C HIS A 111 35.76 10.41 -11.05
N PHE A 112 34.47 10.70 -11.17
CA PHE A 112 33.92 12.05 -11.34
C PHE A 112 33.18 12.56 -10.11
N VAL A 113 32.65 11.68 -9.25
CA VAL A 113 31.90 12.04 -8.04
C VAL A 113 32.44 11.32 -6.81
N ALA A 114 32.35 11.98 -5.65
CA ALA A 114 32.74 11.38 -4.40
C ALA A 114 31.82 10.20 -4.03
N SER A 115 32.36 9.00 -3.99
CA SER A 115 31.64 7.75 -3.68
C SER A 115 31.88 7.24 -2.25
N SER A 116 32.51 8.04 -1.37
CA SER A 116 32.68 7.65 0.03
C SER A 116 31.32 7.58 0.75
N ILE A 117 31.20 6.65 1.70
CA ILE A 117 29.96 6.50 2.51
C ILE A 117 29.57 7.82 3.17
N GLY A 118 30.53 8.60 3.68
CA GLY A 118 30.27 9.90 4.30
C GLY A 118 29.69 10.91 3.32
N SER A 119 30.25 11.01 2.10
CA SER A 119 29.73 11.90 1.04
C SER A 119 28.32 11.49 0.60
N LEU A 120 28.11 10.20 0.38
CA LEU A 120 26.79 9.67 -0.02
C LEU A 120 25.75 9.85 1.07
N HIS A 121 26.14 9.76 2.34
CA HIS A 121 25.27 10.04 3.47
C HIS A 121 24.84 11.51 3.50
N GLN A 122 25.76 12.45 3.29
CA GLN A 122 25.44 13.88 3.19
C GLN A 122 24.47 14.18 2.05
N THR A 123 24.68 13.57 0.88
CA THR A 123 23.77 13.70 -0.26
C THR A 123 22.38 13.11 0.07
N ALA A 124 22.32 11.96 0.74
CA ALA A 124 21.05 11.35 1.16
C ALA A 124 20.30 12.24 2.16
N GLU A 125 20.99 12.82 3.12
CA GLU A 125 20.38 13.76 4.08
C GLU A 125 19.88 15.04 3.42
N ALA A 126 20.65 15.60 2.50
CA ALA A 126 20.25 16.77 1.74
C ALA A 126 18.99 16.48 0.88
N MET A 127 18.95 15.31 0.23
CA MET A 127 17.80 14.85 -0.54
C MET A 127 16.54 14.68 0.34
N GLU A 128 16.67 14.04 1.50
CA GLU A 128 15.54 13.86 2.43
C GLU A 128 15.01 15.20 2.93
N LYS A 129 15.86 16.17 3.23
CA LYS A 129 15.45 17.53 3.61
C LYS A 129 14.75 18.23 2.44
N CYS A 130 15.32 18.14 1.24
CA CYS A 130 14.75 18.75 0.04
C CYS A 130 13.36 18.19 -0.28
N LEU A 131 13.16 16.87 -0.14
CA LEU A 131 11.85 16.22 -0.28
C LEU A 131 10.82 16.76 0.72
N ILE A 132 11.21 16.92 1.98
CA ILE A 132 10.32 17.46 3.02
C ILE A 132 9.95 18.91 2.73
N ASN A 133 10.90 19.76 2.33
CA ASN A 133 10.65 21.15 1.95
C ASN A 133 9.69 21.23 0.76
N TYR A 134 9.95 20.42 -0.29
CA TYR A 134 9.04 20.32 -1.43
C TYR A 134 7.60 20.01 -0.99
N SER A 135 7.43 19.03 -0.10
CA SER A 135 6.10 18.66 0.39
C SER A 135 5.41 19.81 1.11
N GLN A 136 6.13 20.57 1.93
CA GLN A 136 5.57 21.74 2.63
C GLN A 136 5.14 22.82 1.62
N GLU A 137 6.03 23.21 0.72
CA GLU A 137 5.75 24.23 -0.29
C GLU A 137 4.58 23.86 -1.21
N GLU A 138 4.52 22.60 -1.67
CA GLU A 138 3.45 22.14 -2.56
C GLU A 138 2.12 21.91 -1.82
N THR A 139 2.15 21.40 -0.58
CA THR A 139 0.94 21.32 0.25
C THR A 139 0.36 22.72 0.48
N ASP A 140 1.19 23.68 0.88
CA ASP A 140 0.77 25.08 1.09
C ASP A 140 0.22 25.74 -0.18
N ARG A 141 0.82 25.46 -1.33
CA ARG A 141 0.37 25.97 -2.61
C ARG A 141 -0.97 25.36 -3.03
N LEU A 142 -1.07 24.04 -2.96
CA LEU A 142 -2.23 23.29 -3.42
C LEU A 142 -3.43 23.45 -2.50
N SER A 143 -3.24 23.50 -1.18
CA SER A 143 -4.32 23.74 -0.22
C SER A 143 -5.01 25.09 -0.40
N LYS A 144 -4.28 26.12 -0.85
CA LYS A 144 -4.85 27.48 -1.10
C LYS A 144 -5.79 27.55 -2.30
N VAL A 145 -5.60 26.66 -3.28
CA VAL A 145 -6.44 26.64 -4.50
C VAL A 145 -7.48 25.52 -4.48
N MET A 146 -7.31 24.56 -3.59
CA MET A 146 -8.23 23.44 -3.43
C MET A 146 -9.58 23.93 -2.90
N GLN A 147 -10.66 23.40 -3.47
CA GLN A 147 -12.00 23.63 -2.93
C GLN A 147 -12.18 22.85 -1.61
N PRO A 148 -12.87 23.44 -0.60
CA PRO A 148 -13.20 22.69 0.62
C PRO A 148 -13.95 21.41 0.30
N LYS A 149 -13.55 20.30 0.93
CA LYS A 149 -14.20 19.00 0.71
C LYS A 149 -14.31 18.14 1.96
N GLU A 150 -15.29 17.27 1.94
CA GLU A 150 -15.47 16.22 2.93
C GLU A 150 -14.60 15.01 2.61
N ILE A 151 -13.96 14.44 3.62
CA ILE A 151 -13.08 13.27 3.47
C ILE A 151 -13.40 12.20 4.52
N THR A 152 -13.09 10.95 4.16
CA THR A 152 -12.96 9.85 5.12
C THR A 152 -11.48 9.67 5.45
N VAL A 153 -11.18 9.30 6.69
CA VAL A 153 -9.82 8.96 7.10
C VAL A 153 -9.72 7.49 7.51
N CYS A 154 -8.64 6.84 7.11
CA CYS A 154 -8.28 5.51 7.56
C CYS A 154 -7.09 5.60 8.50
N SER A 155 -7.21 5.00 9.70
CA SER A 155 -6.20 5.04 10.74
C SER A 155 -5.75 3.65 11.12
N ASP A 156 -4.44 3.45 11.28
CA ASP A 156 -3.86 2.19 11.75
C ASP A 156 -2.50 2.43 12.43
N GLU A 157 -2.02 1.45 13.14
CA GLU A 157 -0.74 1.45 13.84
C GLU A 157 0.18 0.37 13.28
N THR A 158 1.42 0.73 13.02
CA THR A 158 2.46 -0.24 12.64
C THR A 158 3.69 -0.10 13.54
N PHE A 159 4.49 -1.15 13.62
CA PHE A 159 5.61 -1.22 14.56
C PHE A 159 6.94 -1.57 13.88
N PRO A 160 7.41 -0.76 12.92
CA PRO A 160 8.70 -1.00 12.32
C PRO A 160 9.83 -0.82 13.35
N SER A 161 10.71 -1.81 13.50
CA SER A 161 11.77 -1.88 14.55
C SER A 161 11.27 -1.77 15.99
N GLY A 162 10.03 -2.15 16.28
CA GLY A 162 9.45 -2.01 17.61
C GLY A 162 9.09 -0.57 18.01
N LYS A 163 9.20 0.40 17.08
CA LYS A 163 8.75 1.78 17.29
C LYS A 163 7.31 1.92 16.84
N THR A 164 6.49 2.60 17.62
CA THR A 164 5.13 2.92 17.23
C THR A 164 5.15 3.93 16.07
N CYS A 165 4.49 3.59 14.97
CA CYS A 165 4.25 4.47 13.85
C CYS A 165 2.74 4.62 13.65
N LEU A 166 2.24 5.85 13.76
CA LEU A 166 0.86 6.17 13.44
C LEU A 166 0.74 6.46 11.96
N VAL A 167 -0.26 5.88 11.31
CA VAL A 167 -0.53 6.06 9.88
C VAL A 167 -1.98 6.46 9.68
N GLY A 168 -2.19 7.57 8.98
CA GLY A 168 -3.50 8.10 8.61
C GLY A 168 -3.55 8.46 7.13
N MET A 169 -4.55 7.94 6.41
CA MET A 169 -4.65 8.11 4.96
C MET A 169 -6.08 8.48 4.55
N GLU A 170 -6.20 9.24 3.47
CA GLU A 170 -7.46 9.41 2.77
C GLU A 170 -7.60 8.27 1.71
N PRO A 171 -8.64 7.40 1.82
CA PRO A 171 -8.70 6.15 1.05
C PRO A 171 -9.06 6.30 -0.42
N VAL A 172 -9.66 7.42 -0.86
CA VAL A 172 -10.04 7.63 -2.25
C VAL A 172 -8.81 7.98 -3.09
N SER A 173 -8.04 8.96 -2.62
CA SER A 173 -6.80 9.39 -3.28
C SER A 173 -5.59 8.50 -2.93
N ASN A 174 -5.61 7.82 -1.79
CA ASN A 174 -4.47 7.20 -1.10
C ASN A 174 -3.43 8.23 -0.64
N PHE A 175 -3.85 9.46 -0.38
CA PHE A 175 -2.97 10.49 0.17
C PHE A 175 -2.70 10.18 1.65
N ILE A 176 -1.43 10.13 2.03
CA ILE A 176 -1.01 9.98 3.42
C ILE A 176 -1.09 11.34 4.08
N LEU A 177 -2.04 11.51 4.98
CA LEU A 177 -2.22 12.73 5.77
C LEU A 177 -1.29 12.73 6.99
N LEU A 178 -1.14 11.58 7.62
CA LEU A 178 -0.39 11.39 8.85
C LEU A 178 0.50 10.15 8.72
N GLU A 179 1.80 10.30 8.92
CA GLU A 179 2.73 9.18 9.06
C GLU A 179 3.93 9.62 9.91
N GLN A 180 3.97 9.15 11.17
CA GLN A 180 5.02 9.57 12.08
C GLN A 180 5.32 8.52 13.16
N PHE A 181 6.59 8.45 13.58
CA PHE A 181 6.97 7.71 14.78
C PHE A 181 6.59 8.49 16.03
N THR A 182 6.04 7.77 16.99
CA THR A 182 5.61 8.29 18.29
C THR A 182 6.14 7.42 19.41
N GLU A 183 6.18 7.96 20.63
CA GLU A 183 6.58 7.20 21.82
C GLU A 183 5.48 6.23 22.26
N ASN A 184 4.23 6.56 22.00
CA ASN A 184 3.07 5.77 22.40
C ASN A 184 1.93 5.95 21.41
N ARG A 185 0.85 5.18 21.61
CA ARG A 185 -0.37 5.18 20.79
C ARG A 185 -1.63 5.58 21.57
N ARG A 186 -1.47 6.47 22.53
CA ARG A 186 -2.58 6.93 23.37
C ARG A 186 -3.51 7.86 22.59
N TYR A 187 -4.70 8.05 23.14
CA TYR A 187 -5.70 8.96 22.58
C TYR A 187 -5.14 10.38 22.34
N GLU A 188 -4.43 10.93 23.31
CA GLU A 188 -3.85 12.27 23.25
C GLU A 188 -2.84 12.39 22.09
N THR A 189 -2.02 11.35 21.90
CA THR A 189 -1.03 11.29 20.82
C THR A 189 -1.71 11.23 19.44
N TRP A 190 -2.76 10.44 19.29
CA TRP A 190 -3.56 10.39 18.07
C TRP A 190 -4.27 11.72 17.80
N SER A 191 -4.86 12.34 18.84
CA SER A 191 -5.58 13.62 18.71
C SER A 191 -4.65 14.73 18.23
N GLN A 192 -3.48 14.88 18.86
CA GLN A 192 -2.50 15.87 18.44
C GLN A 192 -1.99 15.61 17.02
N ALA A 193 -1.71 14.34 16.69
CA ALA A 193 -1.24 13.98 15.36
C ALA A 193 -2.24 14.29 14.24
N TRP A 194 -3.54 14.10 14.49
CA TRP A 194 -4.59 14.49 13.55
C TRP A 194 -4.77 16.00 13.47
N ASP A 195 -4.69 16.71 14.59
CA ASP A 195 -4.75 18.17 14.59
C ASP A 195 -3.63 18.77 13.73
N ASP A 196 -2.39 18.31 13.95
CA ASP A 196 -1.22 18.76 13.18
C ASP A 196 -1.34 18.42 11.69
N ALA A 197 -1.94 17.27 11.36
CA ALA A 197 -2.08 16.82 9.97
C ALA A 197 -3.16 17.55 9.17
N LEU A 198 -4.17 18.12 9.84
CA LEU A 198 -5.35 18.71 9.20
C LEU A 198 -5.37 20.24 9.23
N ILE A 199 -4.52 20.89 10.07
CA ILE A 199 -4.60 22.33 10.38
C ILE A 199 -4.57 23.23 9.14
N ASP A 200 -3.77 22.87 8.12
CA ASP A 200 -3.56 23.71 6.93
C ASP A 200 -4.32 23.19 5.70
N LEU A 201 -5.24 22.23 5.88
CA LEU A 201 -5.99 21.63 4.79
C LEU A 201 -7.47 22.06 4.84
N PRO A 202 -8.06 22.51 3.71
CA PRO A 202 -9.48 22.87 3.64
C PRO A 202 -10.36 21.60 3.53
N VAL A 203 -10.27 20.72 4.53
CA VAL A 203 -11.00 19.46 4.56
C VAL A 203 -11.82 19.32 5.84
N THR A 204 -12.98 18.67 5.72
CA THR A 204 -13.80 18.24 6.85
C THR A 204 -13.81 16.73 6.90
N VAL A 205 -13.33 16.15 7.99
CA VAL A 205 -13.45 14.71 8.19
C VAL A 205 -14.90 14.39 8.55
N ILE A 206 -15.54 13.47 7.80
CA ILE A 206 -16.91 13.04 8.05
C ILE A 206 -17.01 11.60 8.55
N GLN A 207 -15.98 10.78 8.32
CA GLN A 207 -15.95 9.39 8.70
C GLN A 207 -14.51 8.94 8.99
N SER A 208 -14.38 8.04 9.96
CA SER A 208 -13.13 7.30 10.23
C SER A 208 -13.34 5.82 9.99
N THR A 209 -12.34 5.14 9.43
CA THR A 209 -12.31 3.68 9.29
C THR A 209 -10.97 3.16 9.81
N GLY A 210 -10.97 2.08 10.56
CA GLY A 210 -9.73 1.53 11.08
C GLY A 210 -9.94 0.27 11.89
N ASP A 211 -8.84 -0.16 12.51
CA ASP A 211 -8.93 -1.18 13.52
C ASP A 211 -9.71 -0.64 14.75
N ASP A 212 -10.26 -1.55 15.56
CA ASP A 212 -11.01 -1.19 16.77
C ASP A 212 -10.10 -0.83 17.97
N GLY A 213 -8.92 -0.29 17.73
CA GLY A 213 -8.03 0.24 18.76
C GLY A 213 -8.76 1.31 19.58
N GLN A 214 -8.82 1.15 20.90
CA GLN A 214 -9.59 2.07 21.76
C GLN A 214 -9.21 3.54 21.55
N ALA A 215 -7.92 3.83 21.34
CA ALA A 215 -7.44 5.18 21.09
C ALA A 215 -7.93 5.74 19.75
N ILE A 216 -7.93 4.90 18.68
CA ILE A 216 -8.42 5.28 17.35
C ILE A 216 -9.91 5.57 17.39
N VAL A 217 -10.70 4.64 17.97
CA VAL A 217 -12.15 4.80 18.09
C VAL A 217 -12.50 6.03 18.92
N LYS A 218 -11.80 6.24 20.04
CA LYS A 218 -12.02 7.42 20.90
C LYS A 218 -11.64 8.71 20.16
N CYS A 219 -10.51 8.73 19.43
CA CYS A 219 -10.10 9.87 18.64
C CYS A 219 -11.14 10.22 17.55
N ALA A 220 -11.67 9.21 16.84
CA ALA A 220 -12.72 9.43 15.86
C ALA A 220 -13.98 10.07 16.47
N LYS A 221 -14.44 9.57 17.61
CA LYS A 221 -15.67 10.05 18.26
C LYS A 221 -15.51 11.36 19.00
N ASP A 222 -14.49 11.46 19.87
CA ASP A 222 -14.37 12.56 20.83
C ASP A 222 -13.58 13.75 20.25
N ARG A 223 -12.58 13.49 19.37
CA ARG A 223 -11.75 14.55 18.79
C ARG A 223 -12.24 14.98 17.41
N LEU A 224 -12.45 14.03 16.50
CA LEU A 224 -12.92 14.33 15.14
C LEU A 224 -14.44 14.52 15.09
N GLY A 225 -15.18 13.99 16.07
CA GLY A 225 -16.64 14.09 16.12
C GLY A 225 -17.38 13.31 15.02
N VAL A 226 -16.78 12.22 14.53
CA VAL A 226 -17.23 11.52 13.32
C VAL A 226 -17.63 10.07 13.58
N HIS A 227 -18.41 9.52 12.66
CA HIS A 227 -18.73 8.10 12.65
C HIS A 227 -17.48 7.26 12.43
N HIS A 228 -17.28 6.23 13.28
CA HIS A 228 -16.20 5.25 13.12
C HIS A 228 -16.75 3.95 12.56
N SER A 229 -16.26 3.56 11.39
CA SER A 229 -16.63 2.32 10.69
C SER A 229 -15.63 1.21 11.03
N PRO A 230 -16.11 0.03 11.47
CA PRO A 230 -15.22 -1.09 11.74
C PRO A 230 -14.63 -1.65 10.44
N ASP A 231 -13.36 -2.02 10.47
CA ASP A 231 -12.70 -2.65 9.32
C ASP A 231 -13.14 -4.10 9.16
N VAL A 232 -13.79 -4.40 8.04
CA VAL A 232 -14.25 -5.77 7.71
C VAL A 232 -13.08 -6.76 7.59
N PHE A 233 -11.90 -6.30 7.18
CA PHE A 233 -10.71 -7.15 7.09
C PHE A 233 -10.31 -7.68 8.47
N HIS A 234 -10.28 -6.82 9.48
CA HIS A 234 -9.96 -7.22 10.86
C HIS A 234 -11.03 -8.17 11.43
N ILE A 235 -12.31 -7.96 11.13
CA ILE A 235 -13.40 -8.88 11.52
C ILE A 235 -13.18 -10.27 10.91
N GLN A 236 -12.90 -10.34 9.60
CA GLN A 236 -12.62 -11.61 8.91
C GLN A 236 -11.32 -12.25 9.40
N GLN A 237 -10.31 -11.45 9.73
CA GLN A 237 -9.06 -11.95 10.30
C GLN A 237 -9.27 -12.57 11.68
N ASP A 238 -10.09 -11.97 12.54
CA ASP A 238 -10.43 -12.52 13.85
C ASP A 238 -11.13 -13.87 13.75
N VAL A 239 -12.10 -14.00 12.84
CA VAL A 239 -12.73 -15.29 12.53
C VAL A 239 -11.68 -16.29 12.03
N SER A 240 -10.81 -15.88 11.11
CA SER A 240 -9.76 -16.75 10.56
C SER A 240 -8.77 -17.21 11.64
N LYS A 241 -8.33 -16.31 12.52
CA LYS A 241 -7.46 -16.64 13.67
C LYS A 241 -8.13 -17.60 14.67
N ALA A 242 -9.47 -17.51 14.82
CA ALA A 242 -10.23 -18.40 15.70
C ALA A 242 -10.43 -19.80 15.10
N THR A 243 -10.53 -19.94 13.78
CA THR A 243 -11.05 -21.16 13.15
C THR A 243 -10.02 -21.92 12.29
N SER A 244 -9.15 -21.22 11.56
CA SER A 244 -8.33 -21.84 10.52
C SER A 244 -7.35 -22.91 11.01
N ALA A 245 -6.61 -22.65 12.08
CA ALA A 245 -5.65 -23.60 12.64
C ALA A 245 -6.34 -24.75 13.38
N PRO A 246 -7.34 -24.50 14.26
CA PRO A 246 -8.07 -25.57 14.94
C PRO A 246 -8.80 -26.53 13.99
N LEU A 247 -9.50 -26.01 12.98
CA LEU A 247 -10.21 -26.86 12.00
C LEU A 247 -9.23 -27.69 11.16
N ARG A 248 -8.07 -27.13 10.76
CA ARG A 248 -7.01 -27.92 10.11
C ARG A 248 -6.48 -29.03 11.00
N ALA A 249 -6.31 -28.78 12.29
CA ALA A 249 -5.90 -29.80 13.25
C ALA A 249 -6.92 -30.93 13.35
N ARG A 250 -8.23 -30.60 13.35
CA ARG A 250 -9.31 -31.62 13.35
C ARG A 250 -9.28 -32.48 12.10
N ILE A 251 -9.15 -31.87 10.90
CA ILE A 251 -9.02 -32.62 9.64
C ILE A 251 -7.81 -33.56 9.70
N LYS A 252 -6.64 -33.06 10.16
CA LYS A 252 -5.43 -33.90 10.30
C LYS A 252 -5.66 -35.07 11.24
N SER A 253 -6.37 -34.87 12.34
CA SER A 253 -6.72 -35.95 13.28
C SER A 253 -7.64 -36.99 12.63
N CYS A 254 -8.75 -36.56 12.00
CA CYS A 254 -9.69 -37.44 11.31
C CYS A 254 -8.99 -38.22 10.16
N LYS A 255 -8.12 -37.58 9.41
CA LYS A 255 -7.33 -38.22 8.34
C LYS A 255 -6.44 -39.33 8.91
N LYS A 256 -5.75 -39.08 10.02
CA LYS A 256 -4.93 -40.10 10.68
C LYS A 256 -5.79 -41.29 11.19
N THR A 257 -6.99 -41.02 11.72
CA THR A 257 -7.92 -42.07 12.15
C THR A 257 -8.38 -42.91 10.95
N TYR A 258 -8.76 -42.29 9.83
CA TYR A 258 -9.14 -42.97 8.60
C TYR A 258 -8.00 -43.82 8.05
N GLU A 259 -6.79 -43.27 7.92
CA GLU A 259 -5.61 -44.03 7.45
C GLU A 259 -5.28 -45.21 8.35
N SER A 260 -5.50 -45.09 9.67
CA SER A 260 -5.32 -46.18 10.62
C SER A 260 -6.40 -47.26 10.47
N ALA A 261 -7.67 -46.87 10.26
CA ALA A 261 -8.76 -47.79 10.02
C ALA A 261 -8.58 -48.57 8.70
N SER A 262 -8.20 -47.89 7.65
CA SER A 262 -7.91 -48.49 6.34
C SER A 262 -6.79 -49.53 6.42
N LYS A 263 -5.69 -49.21 7.12
CA LYS A 263 -4.60 -50.16 7.36
C LYS A 263 -5.06 -51.39 8.15
N GLN A 264 -6.06 -51.26 9.04
CA GLN A 264 -6.61 -52.42 9.77
C GLN A 264 -7.44 -53.33 8.83
N VAL A 265 -8.21 -52.76 7.92
CA VAL A 265 -8.91 -53.55 6.87
C VAL A 265 -7.91 -54.32 6.03
N ASP A 266 -6.86 -53.69 5.51
CA ASP A 266 -5.80 -54.34 4.72
C ASP A 266 -5.14 -55.45 5.52
N LYS A 267 -4.81 -55.23 6.79
CA LYS A 267 -4.21 -56.22 7.66
C LYS A 267 -5.11 -57.46 7.88
N HIS A 268 -6.43 -57.25 8.07
CA HIS A 268 -7.37 -58.38 8.24
C HIS A 268 -7.55 -59.13 6.91
N LEU A 269 -7.61 -58.46 5.78
CA LEU A 269 -7.66 -59.09 4.46
C LEU A 269 -6.41 -59.93 4.20
N ALA A 270 -5.22 -59.37 4.43
CA ALA A 270 -3.95 -60.06 4.28
C ALA A 270 -3.83 -61.28 5.22
N THR A 271 -4.37 -61.16 6.45
CA THR A 271 -4.37 -62.26 7.41
C THR A 271 -5.28 -63.39 6.94
N LYS A 272 -6.49 -63.06 6.44
CA LYS A 272 -7.43 -64.05 5.88
C LYS A 272 -6.78 -64.81 4.69
N SER A 273 -6.21 -64.08 3.72
CA SER A 273 -5.56 -64.67 2.56
C SER A 273 -4.40 -65.58 2.93
N ARG A 274 -3.60 -65.19 3.95
CA ARG A 274 -2.48 -66.04 4.44
C ARG A 274 -2.99 -67.27 5.12
N ASP A 275 -4.06 -67.22 5.90
CA ASP A 275 -4.62 -68.37 6.59
C ASP A 275 -5.29 -69.35 5.60
N GLU A 276 -5.96 -68.86 4.56
CA GLU A 276 -6.53 -69.68 3.48
C GLU A 276 -5.47 -70.38 2.64
N GLN A 277 -4.29 -69.83 2.49
CA GLN A 277 -3.16 -70.45 1.76
C GLN A 277 -2.30 -71.38 2.63
N SER A 278 -2.58 -71.48 3.94
CA SER A 278 -1.78 -72.28 4.86
C SER A 278 -2.15 -73.77 4.79
N PRO A 279 -1.21 -74.68 4.52
CA PRO A 279 -1.47 -76.12 4.40
C PRO A 279 -1.71 -76.83 5.76
N LYS A 280 -1.50 -76.13 6.90
CA LYS A 280 -1.63 -76.71 8.22
C LYS A 280 -2.75 -76.02 9.03
N PRO A 281 -3.72 -76.76 9.57
CA PRO A 281 -4.75 -76.18 10.43
C PRO A 281 -4.13 -75.63 11.72
N LYS A 282 -4.50 -74.39 12.08
CA LYS A 282 -4.07 -73.74 13.34
C LYS A 282 -4.78 -74.38 14.53
N ARG A 283 -4.05 -74.68 15.61
CA ARG A 283 -4.63 -75.17 16.86
C ARG A 283 -5.46 -74.03 17.54
N GLY A 284 -6.66 -74.37 18.01
CA GLY A 284 -7.54 -73.41 18.71
C GLY A 284 -8.85 -73.13 17.99
N ARG A 285 -9.66 -72.21 18.55
CA ARG A 285 -10.93 -71.84 17.93
C ARG A 285 -10.66 -71.12 16.60
N PRO A 286 -11.34 -71.47 15.53
CA PRO A 286 -11.19 -70.81 14.24
C PRO A 286 -11.43 -69.30 14.32
N ILE A 287 -10.61 -68.52 13.69
CA ILE A 287 -10.76 -67.07 13.60
C ILE A 287 -11.89 -66.75 12.62
N ASP A 288 -12.92 -66.03 13.08
CA ASP A 288 -13.92 -65.49 12.18
C ASP A 288 -13.36 -64.25 11.43
N HIS A 289 -12.68 -64.49 10.31
CA HIS A 289 -12.11 -63.43 9.48
C HIS A 289 -13.17 -62.55 8.86
N ASN A 290 -14.37 -63.07 8.52
CA ASN A 290 -15.40 -62.32 7.87
C ASN A 290 -15.99 -61.26 8.82
N SER A 291 -16.27 -61.65 10.06
CA SER A 291 -16.75 -60.71 11.09
C SER A 291 -15.73 -59.60 11.39
N ARG A 292 -14.44 -59.98 11.51
CA ARG A 292 -13.35 -58.98 11.73
C ARG A 292 -13.19 -57.99 10.57
N ILE A 293 -13.26 -58.47 9.34
CA ILE A 293 -13.19 -57.64 8.15
C ILE A 293 -14.43 -56.71 8.09
N ALA A 294 -15.63 -57.24 8.35
CA ALA A 294 -16.85 -56.44 8.35
C ALA A 294 -16.81 -55.33 9.42
N GLN A 295 -16.32 -55.64 10.61
CA GLN A 295 -16.15 -54.66 11.69
C GLN A 295 -15.09 -53.58 11.34
N ALA A 296 -13.96 -54.01 10.77
CA ALA A 296 -12.91 -53.05 10.34
C ALA A 296 -13.40 -52.15 9.22
N LYS A 297 -14.13 -52.64 8.22
CA LYS A 297 -14.77 -51.85 7.17
C LYS A 297 -15.78 -50.86 7.72
N MET A 298 -16.61 -51.26 8.68
CA MET A 298 -17.52 -50.33 9.36
C MET A 298 -16.78 -49.18 10.05
N GLN A 299 -15.65 -49.49 10.72
CA GLN A 299 -14.83 -48.46 11.37
C GLN A 299 -14.13 -47.52 10.33
N GLU A 300 -13.70 -48.09 9.20
CA GLU A 300 -13.15 -47.31 8.09
C GLU A 300 -14.19 -46.34 7.52
N GLU A 301 -15.42 -46.80 7.27
CA GLU A 301 -16.52 -45.97 6.77
C GLU A 301 -16.90 -44.85 7.73
N LEU A 302 -16.99 -45.15 9.03
CA LEU A 302 -17.23 -44.11 10.05
C LEU A 302 -16.12 -43.08 10.10
N ALA A 303 -14.86 -43.51 9.97
CA ALA A 303 -13.72 -42.62 9.96
C ALA A 303 -13.69 -41.76 8.69
N GLU A 304 -14.08 -42.31 7.54
CA GLU A 304 -14.20 -41.57 6.27
C GLU A 304 -15.31 -40.49 6.36
N GLN A 305 -16.48 -40.87 6.90
CA GLN A 305 -17.58 -39.91 7.11
C GLN A 305 -17.16 -38.80 8.05
N ALA A 306 -16.44 -39.09 9.14
CA ALA A 306 -15.91 -38.09 10.06
C ALA A 306 -14.90 -37.14 9.38
N LEU A 307 -14.04 -37.64 8.48
CA LEU A 307 -13.10 -36.86 7.71
C LEU A 307 -13.83 -35.89 6.74
N LYS A 308 -14.78 -36.42 5.95
CA LYS A 308 -15.61 -35.65 5.02
C LYS A 308 -16.39 -34.54 5.75
N ALA A 309 -16.95 -34.87 6.92
CA ALA A 309 -17.64 -33.89 7.77
C ALA A 309 -16.69 -32.78 8.27
N ALA A 310 -15.47 -33.12 8.69
CA ALA A 310 -14.49 -32.15 9.15
C ALA A 310 -14.01 -31.21 8.01
N GLU A 311 -13.83 -31.75 6.81
CA GLU A 311 -13.50 -30.96 5.62
C GLU A 311 -14.61 -30.01 5.23
N LYS A 312 -15.86 -30.50 5.20
CA LYS A 312 -17.05 -29.68 4.93
C LYS A 312 -17.18 -28.52 5.92
N ARG A 313 -17.04 -28.77 7.23
CA ARG A 313 -17.10 -27.71 8.26
C ARG A 313 -16.09 -26.61 8.00
N ARG A 314 -14.85 -26.97 7.68
CA ARG A 314 -13.82 -25.98 7.34
C ARG A 314 -14.21 -25.14 6.13
N ASP A 315 -14.74 -25.78 5.10
CA ASP A 315 -15.12 -25.09 3.86
C ASP A 315 -16.34 -24.20 4.07
N ASP A 316 -17.32 -24.62 4.88
CA ASP A 316 -18.51 -23.82 5.21
C ASP A 316 -18.12 -22.58 6.06
N VAL A 317 -17.22 -22.74 7.03
CA VAL A 317 -16.65 -21.59 7.77
C VAL A 317 -15.90 -20.65 6.84
N LYS A 318 -15.06 -21.18 5.94
CA LYS A 318 -14.30 -20.37 4.98
C LYS A 318 -15.22 -19.59 4.03
N LYS A 319 -16.27 -20.24 3.50
CA LYS A 319 -17.28 -19.61 2.65
C LYS A 319 -18.04 -18.52 3.40
N SER A 320 -18.52 -18.81 4.62
CA SER A 320 -19.26 -17.84 5.43
C SER A 320 -18.39 -16.64 5.82
N ASN A 321 -17.12 -16.87 6.18
CA ASN A 321 -16.19 -15.78 6.50
C ASN A 321 -15.91 -14.89 5.26
N LYS A 322 -15.74 -15.49 4.09
CA LYS A 322 -15.60 -14.73 2.84
C LYS A 322 -16.86 -13.92 2.52
N ALA A 323 -18.04 -14.54 2.73
CA ALA A 323 -19.33 -13.92 2.48
C ALA A 323 -19.62 -12.72 3.39
N LEU A 324 -19.03 -12.62 4.60
CA LEU A 324 -19.10 -11.40 5.43
C LEU A 324 -18.61 -10.18 4.65
N GLY A 325 -17.45 -10.27 4.01
CA GLY A 325 -16.91 -9.18 3.19
C GLY A 325 -17.68 -8.95 1.88
N GLU A 326 -18.16 -10.04 1.25
CA GLU A 326 -18.93 -9.95 0.00
C GLU A 326 -20.33 -9.38 0.19
N SER A 327 -20.89 -9.45 1.41
CA SER A 327 -22.21 -8.93 1.74
C SER A 327 -22.18 -7.50 2.30
N TYR A 328 -21.03 -7.04 2.81
CA TYR A 328 -20.91 -5.73 3.43
C TYR A 328 -20.66 -4.64 2.37
N HIS A 329 -21.72 -4.31 1.65
CA HIS A 329 -21.77 -3.28 0.62
C HIS A 329 -23.11 -2.54 0.69
N PRO A 330 -23.22 -1.29 0.24
CA PRO A 330 -24.50 -0.57 0.15
C PRO A 330 -25.37 -1.06 -1.01
N VAL A 331 -24.74 -1.78 -1.94
CA VAL A 331 -25.38 -2.32 -3.14
C VAL A 331 -25.00 -3.80 -3.28
N ASN A 332 -25.96 -4.63 -3.61
CA ASN A 332 -25.70 -6.03 -3.92
C ASN A 332 -24.88 -6.14 -5.20
N LEU A 333 -23.66 -6.64 -5.10
CA LEU A 333 -22.72 -6.72 -6.22
C LEU A 333 -23.15 -7.70 -7.34
N LYS A 334 -24.18 -8.54 -7.09
CA LYS A 334 -24.69 -9.52 -8.07
C LYS A 334 -25.99 -9.07 -8.74
N THR A 335 -26.79 -8.22 -8.10
CA THR A 335 -28.10 -7.78 -8.62
C THR A 335 -28.17 -6.28 -8.88
N GLY A 336 -27.27 -5.49 -8.30
CA GLY A 336 -27.31 -4.04 -8.36
C GLY A 336 -28.30 -3.39 -7.40
N GLU A 337 -29.05 -4.15 -6.61
CA GLU A 337 -30.07 -3.66 -5.70
C GLU A 337 -29.46 -2.98 -4.47
N ILE A 338 -30.11 -1.94 -3.99
CA ILE A 338 -29.76 -1.25 -2.75
C ILE A 338 -29.96 -2.18 -1.56
N ILE A 339 -29.00 -2.22 -0.66
CA ILE A 339 -29.06 -3.01 0.57
C ILE A 339 -29.50 -2.11 1.72
N THR A 340 -30.56 -2.51 2.44
CA THR A 340 -31.01 -1.84 3.66
C THR A 340 -30.27 -2.40 4.88
N GLY A 341 -30.24 -1.62 5.99
CA GLY A 341 -29.64 -2.05 7.25
C GLY A 341 -30.23 -3.37 7.78
N GLU A 342 -31.53 -3.59 7.65
CA GLU A 342 -32.20 -4.81 8.07
C GLU A 342 -31.74 -6.04 7.27
N VAL A 343 -31.69 -5.91 5.94
CA VAL A 343 -31.20 -6.97 5.05
C VAL A 343 -29.75 -7.30 5.35
N LEU A 344 -28.91 -6.28 5.52
CA LEU A 344 -27.50 -6.46 5.89
C LEU A 344 -27.36 -7.19 7.24
N LYS A 345 -28.08 -6.73 8.27
CA LYS A 345 -28.07 -7.34 9.61
C LYS A 345 -28.44 -8.80 9.57
N LYS A 346 -29.55 -9.14 8.89
CA LYS A 346 -30.02 -10.51 8.71
C LYS A 346 -28.96 -11.39 8.02
N THR A 347 -28.38 -10.89 6.95
CA THR A 347 -27.38 -11.60 6.14
C THR A 347 -26.11 -11.88 6.95
N LEU A 348 -25.52 -10.84 7.58
CA LEU A 348 -24.31 -10.98 8.38
C LEU A 348 -24.50 -11.90 9.59
N ASN A 349 -25.64 -11.78 10.31
CA ASN A 349 -25.97 -12.67 11.41
C ASN A 349 -26.15 -14.11 10.93
N GLY A 350 -26.71 -14.35 9.74
CA GLY A 350 -26.77 -15.67 9.11
C GLY A 350 -25.40 -16.31 8.94
N HIS A 351 -24.43 -15.55 8.42
CA HIS A 351 -23.06 -16.03 8.27
C HIS A 351 -22.39 -16.32 9.61
N PHE A 352 -22.54 -15.44 10.60
CA PHE A 352 -21.99 -15.69 11.95
C PHE A 352 -22.66 -16.88 12.64
N LYS A 353 -23.95 -17.11 12.44
CA LYS A 353 -24.67 -18.30 12.94
C LYS A 353 -24.05 -19.58 12.37
N THR A 354 -23.78 -19.64 11.07
CA THR A 354 -23.09 -20.78 10.44
C THR A 354 -21.69 -20.97 11.01
N ILE A 355 -20.88 -19.90 11.06
CA ILE A 355 -19.51 -19.96 11.59
C ILE A 355 -19.50 -20.49 13.03
N LYS A 356 -20.43 -20.03 13.88
CA LYS A 356 -20.54 -20.45 15.28
C LYS A 356 -20.96 -21.90 15.39
N ALA A 357 -21.99 -22.34 14.67
CA ALA A 357 -22.47 -23.70 14.68
C ALA A 357 -21.36 -24.69 14.26
N GLU A 358 -20.68 -24.44 13.17
CA GLU A 358 -19.59 -25.29 12.69
C GLU A 358 -18.38 -25.31 13.65
N ALA A 359 -18.12 -24.22 14.34
CA ALA A 359 -17.07 -24.15 15.36
C ALA A 359 -17.42 -24.95 16.63
N GLU A 360 -18.68 -24.89 17.06
CA GLU A 360 -19.22 -25.68 18.21
C GLU A 360 -19.23 -27.17 17.87
N ASP A 361 -19.74 -27.56 16.70
CA ASP A 361 -19.77 -28.95 16.23
C ASP A 361 -18.37 -29.56 16.07
N ALA A 362 -17.40 -28.74 15.69
CA ALA A 362 -16.00 -29.16 15.64
C ALA A 362 -15.35 -29.25 17.02
N GLY A 363 -16.03 -28.87 18.10
CA GLY A 363 -15.51 -28.84 19.47
C GLY A 363 -14.32 -27.89 19.63
N LEU A 364 -14.41 -26.69 19.06
CA LEU A 364 -13.36 -25.67 19.23
C LEU A 364 -13.36 -25.14 20.68
N SER A 365 -12.19 -24.65 21.12
CA SER A 365 -12.02 -24.16 22.49
C SER A 365 -12.86 -22.90 22.76
N ASP A 366 -13.20 -22.67 24.05
CA ASP A 366 -13.90 -21.45 24.49
C ASP A 366 -13.21 -20.16 24.07
N LYS A 367 -11.88 -20.16 23.99
CA LYS A 367 -11.11 -19.02 23.47
C LYS A 367 -11.46 -18.71 22.01
N CYS A 368 -11.63 -19.75 21.18
CA CYS A 368 -12.03 -19.60 19.79
C CYS A 368 -13.46 -19.07 19.69
N LEU A 369 -14.39 -19.67 20.45
CA LEU A 369 -15.80 -19.26 20.47
C LEU A 369 -15.98 -17.83 20.99
N LYS A 370 -15.26 -17.42 22.04
CA LYS A 370 -15.24 -16.03 22.53
C LYS A 370 -14.76 -15.06 21.46
N ARG A 371 -13.76 -15.43 20.66
CA ARG A 371 -13.26 -14.59 19.57
C ARG A 371 -14.29 -14.43 18.45
N ILE A 372 -14.94 -15.52 18.05
CA ILE A 372 -16.05 -15.48 17.06
C ILE A 372 -17.18 -14.60 17.59
N HIS A 373 -17.56 -14.75 18.86
CA HIS A 373 -18.59 -13.92 19.48
C HIS A 373 -18.20 -12.43 19.51
N LYS A 374 -16.92 -12.11 19.82
CA LYS A 374 -16.44 -10.72 19.76
C LYS A 374 -16.57 -10.14 18.34
N ALA A 375 -16.20 -10.93 17.33
CA ALA A 375 -16.35 -10.51 15.92
C ALA A 375 -17.82 -10.30 15.55
N SER A 376 -18.73 -11.18 15.96
CA SER A 376 -20.17 -11.05 15.65
C SER A 376 -20.84 -9.81 16.29
N LYS A 377 -20.33 -9.30 17.41
CA LYS A 377 -20.83 -8.04 18.02
C LYS A 377 -20.57 -6.81 17.15
N LYS A 378 -19.71 -6.92 16.12
CA LYS A 378 -19.45 -5.82 15.19
C LYS A 378 -20.51 -5.64 14.12
N VAL A 379 -21.44 -6.58 14.00
CA VAL A 379 -22.53 -6.51 13.01
C VAL A 379 -23.35 -5.24 13.17
N ASP A 380 -23.68 -4.83 14.39
CA ASP A 380 -24.44 -3.59 14.60
C ASP A 380 -23.66 -2.36 14.10
N ALA A 381 -22.37 -2.25 14.41
CA ALA A 381 -21.54 -1.15 13.92
C ALA A 381 -21.37 -1.16 12.37
N MET A 382 -21.38 -2.35 11.74
CA MET A 382 -21.39 -2.46 10.27
C MET A 382 -22.73 -1.96 9.69
N VAL A 383 -23.85 -2.25 10.35
CA VAL A 383 -25.17 -1.75 9.98
C VAL A 383 -25.27 -0.24 10.17
N ASP A 384 -24.75 0.27 11.29
CA ASP A 384 -24.67 1.71 11.54
C ASP A 384 -23.87 2.45 10.46
N THR A 385 -22.77 1.85 9.97
CA THR A 385 -21.99 2.41 8.85
C THR A 385 -22.80 2.48 7.56
N LEU A 386 -23.57 1.45 7.25
CA LEU A 386 -24.45 1.46 6.07
C LEU A 386 -25.54 2.52 6.20
N THR A 387 -26.12 2.64 7.39
CA THR A 387 -27.15 3.67 7.69
C THR A 387 -26.54 5.06 7.58
N PHE A 388 -25.37 5.29 8.15
CA PHE A 388 -24.61 6.54 8.04
C PHE A 388 -24.33 6.90 6.57
N PHE A 389 -23.91 5.92 5.76
CA PHE A 389 -23.68 6.13 4.34
C PHE A 389 -24.92 6.65 3.62
N TRP A 390 -26.08 5.98 3.77
CA TRP A 390 -27.31 6.43 3.10
C TRP A 390 -27.82 7.79 3.65
N LEU A 391 -27.65 8.07 4.93
CA LEU A 391 -27.93 9.39 5.50
C LEU A 391 -27.03 10.48 4.90
N SER A 392 -25.74 10.20 4.75
CA SER A 392 -24.77 11.13 4.14
C SER A 392 -25.08 11.39 2.68
N VAL A 393 -25.42 10.35 1.91
CA VAL A 393 -25.87 10.46 0.51
C VAL A 393 -27.11 11.35 0.42
N ASN A 394 -28.11 11.09 1.24
CA ASN A 394 -29.36 11.87 1.23
C ASN A 394 -29.12 13.33 1.64
N ALA A 395 -28.28 13.59 2.64
CA ALA A 395 -27.90 14.94 3.04
C ALA A 395 -27.18 15.68 1.90
N TYR A 396 -26.19 15.02 1.28
CA TYR A 396 -25.46 15.58 0.15
C TYR A 396 -26.39 15.95 -1.03
N LEU A 397 -27.26 15.02 -1.45
CA LEU A 397 -28.19 15.27 -2.57
C LEU A 397 -29.21 16.39 -2.26
N LYS A 398 -29.64 16.52 -1.00
CA LYS A 398 -30.52 17.63 -0.58
C LYS A 398 -29.84 19.00 -0.64
N GLN A 399 -28.56 19.07 -0.40
CA GLN A 399 -27.78 20.31 -0.46
C GLN A 399 -27.50 20.78 -1.90
N GLN A 400 -27.61 19.90 -2.89
CA GLN A 400 -27.36 20.28 -4.27
C GLN A 400 -28.51 21.12 -4.83
N LEU A 401 -28.24 22.41 -5.05
CA LEU A 401 -29.20 23.33 -5.64
C LEU A 401 -29.50 22.94 -7.11
N GLY A 402 -30.78 22.97 -7.47
CA GLY A 402 -31.24 22.69 -8.85
C GLY A 402 -31.51 21.22 -9.18
N LEU A 403 -31.33 20.28 -8.24
CA LEU A 403 -31.76 18.90 -8.44
C LEU A 403 -33.25 18.74 -8.06
N SER A 404 -34.09 18.35 -9.04
CA SER A 404 -35.47 17.92 -8.76
C SER A 404 -35.48 16.60 -7.97
N ASP A 405 -36.57 16.32 -7.26
CA ASP A 405 -36.69 15.08 -6.48
C ASP A 405 -36.60 13.84 -7.38
N ALA A 406 -37.21 13.89 -8.56
CA ALA A 406 -37.10 12.80 -9.56
C ALA A 406 -35.65 12.56 -10.01
N VAL A 407 -34.83 13.62 -10.15
CA VAL A 407 -33.40 13.47 -10.47
C VAL A 407 -32.62 12.91 -9.29
N LYS A 408 -32.98 13.31 -8.05
CA LYS A 408 -32.35 12.73 -6.85
C LYS A 408 -32.63 11.23 -6.73
N GLU A 409 -33.86 10.80 -7.01
CA GLU A 409 -34.23 9.37 -7.07
C GLU A 409 -33.42 8.62 -8.14
N ILE A 410 -33.28 9.17 -9.33
CA ILE A 410 -32.44 8.59 -10.38
C ILE A 410 -30.99 8.45 -9.94
N ILE A 411 -30.42 9.48 -9.32
CA ILE A 411 -29.07 9.42 -8.82
C ILE A 411 -28.95 8.33 -7.73
N HIS A 412 -29.90 8.31 -6.79
CA HIS A 412 -29.90 7.37 -5.66
C HIS A 412 -30.09 5.92 -6.12
N ASP A 413 -31.12 5.64 -6.91
CA ASP A 413 -31.57 4.27 -7.17
C ASP A 413 -30.87 3.62 -8.38
N HIS A 414 -30.33 4.43 -9.31
CA HIS A 414 -29.70 3.91 -10.53
C HIS A 414 -28.22 4.28 -10.66
N LEU A 415 -27.88 5.57 -10.56
CA LEU A 415 -26.50 6.00 -10.83
C LEU A 415 -25.52 5.60 -9.72
N ILE A 416 -25.89 5.74 -8.45
CA ILE A 416 -25.02 5.33 -7.33
C ILE A 416 -24.70 3.83 -7.41
N PRO A 417 -25.64 2.89 -7.61
CA PRO A 417 -25.34 1.48 -7.84
C PRO A 417 -24.35 1.23 -8.98
N ILE A 418 -24.54 1.87 -10.14
CA ILE A 418 -23.66 1.75 -11.31
C ILE A 418 -22.24 2.20 -10.95
N TYR A 419 -22.11 3.37 -10.35
CA TYR A 419 -20.79 3.93 -10.00
C TYR A 419 -20.13 3.19 -8.84
N TYR A 420 -20.92 2.71 -7.87
CA TYR A 420 -20.40 1.89 -6.79
C TYR A 420 -19.80 0.57 -7.30
N ILE A 421 -20.50 -0.13 -8.18
CA ILE A 421 -20.01 -1.37 -8.80
C ILE A 421 -18.79 -1.07 -9.69
N THR A 422 -18.75 0.09 -10.36
CA THR A 422 -17.57 0.54 -11.12
C THR A 422 -16.35 0.70 -10.22
N GLU A 423 -16.48 1.37 -9.09
CA GLU A 423 -15.40 1.55 -8.13
C GLU A 423 -14.99 0.20 -7.46
N ALA A 424 -15.96 -0.68 -7.18
CA ALA A 424 -15.70 -2.03 -6.68
C ALA A 424 -14.92 -2.88 -7.71
N ALA A 425 -15.24 -2.77 -9.01
CA ALA A 425 -14.53 -3.47 -10.08
C ALA A 425 -13.06 -3.01 -10.20
N LYS A 426 -12.78 -1.71 -10.02
CA LYS A 426 -11.41 -1.17 -10.01
C LYS A 426 -10.57 -1.74 -8.85
N LYS A 427 -11.21 -2.02 -7.70
CA LYS A 427 -10.57 -2.55 -6.48
C LYS A 427 -10.51 -4.09 -6.45
N ALA A 428 -11.11 -4.78 -7.43
CA ALA A 428 -11.13 -6.24 -7.46
C ALA A 428 -9.72 -6.82 -7.67
N SER A 429 -9.36 -7.78 -6.80
CA SER A 429 -8.02 -8.38 -6.75
C SER A 429 -7.73 -9.35 -7.90
N ASP A 430 -8.77 -9.99 -8.47
CA ASP A 430 -8.66 -10.99 -9.51
C ASP A 430 -9.47 -10.63 -10.77
N ALA A 431 -9.06 -11.20 -11.91
CA ALA A 431 -9.65 -10.92 -13.20
C ALA A 431 -11.12 -11.40 -13.32
N ASP A 432 -11.46 -12.52 -12.69
CA ASP A 432 -12.81 -13.09 -12.74
C ASP A 432 -13.81 -12.25 -11.96
N SER A 433 -13.43 -11.80 -10.76
CA SER A 433 -14.25 -10.88 -9.97
C SER A 433 -14.44 -9.55 -10.71
N ARG A 434 -13.38 -9.01 -11.31
CA ARG A 434 -13.46 -7.78 -12.11
C ARG A 434 -14.41 -7.94 -13.30
N LYS A 435 -14.32 -9.06 -14.02
CA LYS A 435 -15.19 -9.36 -15.16
C LYS A 435 -16.66 -9.46 -14.75
N LYS A 436 -16.96 -10.15 -13.64
CA LYS A 436 -18.33 -10.28 -13.10
C LYS A 436 -18.92 -8.91 -12.75
N LEU A 437 -18.16 -8.06 -12.06
CA LEU A 437 -18.58 -6.71 -11.68
C LEU A 437 -18.75 -5.81 -12.93
N THR A 438 -17.87 -5.92 -13.90
CA THR A 438 -18.00 -5.18 -15.18
C THR A 438 -19.28 -5.60 -15.93
N ASN A 439 -19.57 -6.89 -16.00
CA ASN A 439 -20.79 -7.39 -16.66
C ASN A 439 -22.05 -6.91 -15.92
N MET A 440 -22.03 -6.92 -14.57
CA MET A 440 -23.15 -6.39 -13.78
C MET A 440 -23.36 -4.89 -14.03
N ARG A 441 -22.27 -4.11 -14.04
CA ARG A 441 -22.34 -2.69 -14.40
C ARG A 441 -22.97 -2.47 -15.77
N LEU A 442 -22.56 -3.25 -16.78
CA LEU A 442 -23.10 -3.13 -18.14
C LEU A 442 -24.60 -3.43 -18.16
N ALA A 443 -25.05 -4.48 -17.49
CA ALA A 443 -26.47 -4.83 -17.38
C ALA A 443 -27.29 -3.71 -16.69
N LEU A 444 -26.73 -3.07 -15.65
CA LEU A 444 -27.40 -1.93 -15.01
C LEU A 444 -27.46 -0.69 -15.91
N VAL A 445 -26.41 -0.41 -16.67
CA VAL A 445 -26.38 0.70 -17.64
C VAL A 445 -27.39 0.46 -18.76
N GLU A 446 -27.47 -0.75 -19.30
CA GLU A 446 -28.44 -1.12 -20.33
C GLU A 446 -29.87 -0.91 -19.83
N LYS A 447 -30.20 -1.44 -18.64
CA LYS A 447 -31.53 -1.25 -18.01
C LYS A 447 -31.85 0.23 -17.74
N PHE A 448 -30.83 1.04 -17.38
CA PHE A 448 -30.98 2.46 -17.07
C PHE A 448 -31.10 3.35 -18.32
N ASN A 449 -30.55 2.93 -19.46
CA ASN A 449 -30.59 3.73 -20.68
C ASN A 449 -32.04 3.99 -21.18
N ASP A 450 -33.01 3.17 -20.80
CA ASP A 450 -34.41 3.32 -21.15
C ASP A 450 -35.18 4.26 -20.21
N GLU A 451 -34.52 4.84 -19.19
CA GLU A 451 -35.15 5.76 -18.23
C GLU A 451 -35.55 7.09 -18.92
N PRO A 452 -36.86 7.42 -19.02
CA PRO A 452 -37.32 8.56 -19.82
C PRO A 452 -36.77 9.90 -19.34
N ILE A 453 -36.67 10.10 -18.02
CA ILE A 453 -36.15 11.35 -17.46
C ILE A 453 -34.68 11.50 -17.85
N TRP A 454 -33.89 10.41 -17.78
CA TRP A 454 -32.47 10.42 -18.16
C TRP A 454 -32.30 10.76 -19.66
N GLN A 455 -33.17 10.22 -20.51
CA GLN A 455 -33.14 10.49 -21.94
C GLN A 455 -33.44 11.95 -22.30
N SER A 456 -34.30 12.62 -21.53
CA SER A 456 -34.68 14.03 -21.74
C SER A 456 -33.58 15.03 -21.32
N LEU A 457 -32.58 14.60 -20.54
CA LEU A 457 -31.52 15.48 -20.00
C LEU A 457 -30.48 15.85 -21.06
N LYS A 458 -29.96 17.08 -20.98
CA LYS A 458 -28.82 17.54 -21.79
C LYS A 458 -27.55 16.80 -21.36
N TYR A 459 -26.58 16.72 -22.27
CA TYR A 459 -25.31 16.05 -22.00
C TYR A 459 -24.58 16.64 -20.78
N SER A 460 -24.54 17.96 -20.63
CA SER A 460 -23.92 18.64 -19.50
C SER A 460 -24.58 18.31 -18.15
N GLU A 461 -25.90 18.16 -18.12
CA GLU A 461 -26.66 17.77 -16.93
C GLU A 461 -26.34 16.32 -16.55
N ARG A 462 -26.33 15.42 -17.55
CA ARG A 462 -25.94 14.01 -17.33
C ARG A 462 -24.53 13.90 -16.76
N GLU A 463 -23.56 14.66 -17.29
CA GLU A 463 -22.19 14.68 -16.78
C GLU A 463 -22.14 15.17 -15.33
N GLN A 464 -22.90 16.21 -14.99
CA GLN A 464 -22.97 16.72 -13.63
C GLN A 464 -23.56 15.67 -12.66
N TYR A 465 -24.67 15.03 -13.05
CA TYR A 465 -25.32 14.02 -12.21
C TYR A 465 -24.47 12.77 -12.04
N GLN A 466 -23.71 12.40 -13.04
CA GLN A 466 -22.71 11.33 -12.94
C GLN A 466 -21.59 11.69 -11.94
N LYS A 467 -21.15 12.94 -11.91
CA LYS A 467 -20.16 13.41 -10.90
C LYS A 467 -20.74 13.32 -9.47
N HIS A 468 -21.99 13.72 -9.26
CA HIS A 468 -22.67 13.57 -7.98
C HIS A 468 -22.78 12.09 -7.56
N ALA A 469 -23.19 11.22 -8.47
CA ALA A 469 -23.28 9.79 -8.19
C ALA A 469 -21.94 9.15 -7.85
N LEU A 470 -20.89 9.53 -8.57
CA LEU A 470 -19.53 9.05 -8.31
C LEU A 470 -19.01 9.54 -6.94
N HIS A 471 -19.27 10.80 -6.59
CA HIS A 471 -18.96 11.33 -5.27
C HIS A 471 -19.67 10.50 -4.18
N CYS A 472 -20.99 10.32 -4.28
CA CYS A 472 -21.75 9.51 -3.33
C CYS A 472 -21.24 8.07 -3.24
N ALA A 473 -20.97 7.42 -4.37
CA ALA A 473 -20.47 6.05 -4.39
C ALA A 473 -19.12 5.88 -3.65
N ARG A 474 -18.31 6.92 -3.57
CA ARG A 474 -17.01 6.93 -2.87
C ARG A 474 -17.11 7.20 -1.36
N LEU A 475 -18.25 7.65 -0.86
CA LEU A 475 -18.44 7.89 0.58
C LEU A 475 -18.45 6.59 1.40
N PHE A 476 -18.79 5.44 0.80
CA PHE A 476 -18.81 4.17 1.52
C PHE A 476 -17.41 3.61 1.72
N GLN A 477 -16.92 3.68 2.94
CA GLN A 477 -15.65 3.06 3.33
C GLN A 477 -15.90 1.97 4.37
N ARG A 478 -15.37 0.78 4.12
CA ARG A 478 -15.59 -0.43 4.92
C ARG A 478 -14.31 -1.15 5.32
N SER A 479 -13.18 -0.62 4.90
CA SER A 479 -11.88 -1.26 5.12
C SER A 479 -10.77 -0.22 5.10
N SER A 480 -9.79 -0.39 5.96
CA SER A 480 -8.55 0.37 6.02
C SER A 480 -7.44 -0.22 5.13
N SER A 481 -7.81 -0.97 4.08
CA SER A 481 -6.85 -1.68 3.21
C SER A 481 -5.78 -0.78 2.57
N CYS A 482 -6.03 0.51 2.40
CA CYS A 482 -5.04 1.48 1.95
C CYS A 482 -3.88 1.62 2.97
N VAL A 483 -4.21 1.68 4.26
CA VAL A 483 -3.23 1.77 5.34
C VAL A 483 -2.48 0.44 5.52
N GLU A 484 -3.19 -0.69 5.44
CA GLU A 484 -2.57 -2.03 5.45
C GLU A 484 -1.54 -2.19 4.31
N GLY A 485 -1.88 -1.73 3.11
CA GLY A 485 -0.96 -1.70 1.97
C GLY A 485 0.28 -0.85 2.26
N ARG A 486 0.09 0.31 2.89
CA ARG A 486 1.21 1.17 3.30
C ARG A 486 2.07 0.54 4.39
N ASN A 487 1.46 -0.06 5.40
CA ASN A 487 2.15 -0.78 6.46
C ASN A 487 3.02 -1.93 5.91
N GLY A 488 2.51 -2.67 4.92
CA GLY A 488 3.28 -3.68 4.20
C GLY A 488 4.50 -3.11 3.49
N GLN A 489 4.38 -1.96 2.81
CA GLN A 489 5.50 -1.26 2.17
C GLN A 489 6.54 -0.79 3.18
N LEU A 490 6.12 -0.21 4.31
CA LEU A 490 7.02 0.22 5.38
C LEU A 490 7.77 -0.96 5.99
N SER A 491 7.10 -2.09 6.20
CA SER A 491 7.71 -3.31 6.70
C SER A 491 8.82 -3.82 5.77
N LEU A 492 8.57 -3.88 4.46
CA LEU A 492 9.59 -4.28 3.48
C LEU A 492 10.79 -3.33 3.47
N LYS A 493 10.54 -2.01 3.47
CA LYS A 493 11.61 -1.01 3.52
C LYS A 493 12.39 -1.08 4.83
N HIS A 494 11.71 -1.37 5.94
CA HIS A 494 12.35 -1.52 7.24
C HIS A 494 13.28 -2.75 7.28
N HIS A 495 12.88 -3.88 6.71
CA HIS A 495 13.73 -5.07 6.62
C HIS A 495 15.00 -4.85 5.78
N SER A 496 14.96 -3.96 4.79
CA SER A 496 16.12 -3.61 3.96
C SER A 496 16.99 -2.50 4.54
N LEU A 497 16.51 -1.74 5.53
CA LEU A 497 17.22 -0.64 6.18
C LEU A 497 17.49 -0.98 7.64
N SER A 498 18.75 -0.85 8.10
CA SER A 498 19.12 -1.12 9.50
C SER A 498 18.43 -0.20 10.51
N ARG A 499 18.11 1.02 10.12
CA ARG A 499 17.38 2.02 10.93
C ARG A 499 16.58 2.95 10.04
N MET A 500 15.35 3.25 10.44
CA MET A 500 14.51 4.26 9.81
C MET A 500 14.36 5.45 10.76
N SER A 501 14.82 6.63 10.34
CA SER A 501 14.65 7.89 11.08
C SER A 501 13.31 8.55 10.74
N ASN A 502 12.84 9.50 11.57
CA ASN A 502 11.66 10.31 11.26
C ASN A 502 11.83 11.06 9.93
N ARG A 503 13.01 11.60 9.65
CA ARG A 503 13.32 12.28 8.39
C ARG A 503 13.17 11.32 7.21
N LYS A 504 13.70 10.10 7.31
CA LYS A 504 13.55 9.08 6.28
C LYS A 504 12.10 8.68 6.07
N LEU A 505 11.34 8.47 7.13
CA LEU A 505 9.91 8.16 7.05
C LEU A 505 9.15 9.29 6.32
N LYS A 506 9.34 10.55 6.72
CA LYS A 506 8.74 11.71 6.06
C LYS A 506 9.11 11.79 4.58
N SER A 507 10.38 11.55 4.21
CA SER A 507 10.78 11.55 2.79
C SER A 507 10.08 10.44 1.98
N LEU A 508 9.87 9.26 2.56
CA LEU A 508 9.12 8.17 1.94
C LEU A 508 7.62 8.48 1.79
N THR A 509 7.05 9.23 2.73
CA THR A 509 5.68 9.75 2.64
C THR A 509 5.56 10.72 1.47
N VAL A 510 6.52 11.65 1.31
CA VAL A 510 6.55 12.59 0.19
C VAL A 510 6.62 11.86 -1.15
N VAL A 511 7.51 10.88 -1.28
CA VAL A 511 7.62 10.06 -2.50
C VAL A 511 6.31 9.31 -2.80
N HIS A 512 5.64 8.78 -1.78
CA HIS A 512 4.33 8.15 -1.96
C HIS A 512 3.28 9.14 -2.47
N ASN A 513 3.19 10.29 -1.85
CA ASN A 513 2.15 11.27 -2.15
C ASN A 513 2.35 11.96 -3.51
N TYR A 514 3.60 12.30 -3.86
CA TYR A 514 3.90 13.22 -4.95
C TYR A 514 4.65 12.60 -6.14
N PHE A 515 5.16 11.37 -6.02
CA PHE A 515 5.94 10.76 -7.10
C PHE A 515 5.35 9.45 -7.62
N ILE A 516 4.87 8.56 -6.71
CA ILE A 516 4.33 7.25 -7.12
C ILE A 516 2.98 7.44 -7.80
N LYS A 517 2.90 6.99 -9.06
CA LYS A 517 1.67 7.05 -9.86
C LYS A 517 0.91 5.74 -9.82
N ARG A 518 -0.41 5.83 -9.88
CA ARG A 518 -1.30 4.68 -10.16
C ARG A 518 -1.28 4.36 -11.67
N THR A 519 -2.01 3.32 -12.05
CA THR A 519 -2.17 2.90 -13.46
C THR A 519 -2.84 3.96 -14.34
N ASP A 520 -3.58 4.89 -13.75
CA ASP A 520 -4.18 6.05 -14.42
C ASP A 520 -3.19 7.21 -14.67
N GLY A 521 -1.94 7.05 -14.26
CA GLY A 521 -0.88 8.05 -14.42
C GLY A 521 -0.88 9.15 -13.36
N THR A 522 -1.82 9.15 -12.40
CA THR A 522 -1.94 10.21 -11.37
C THR A 522 -1.23 9.85 -10.07
N THR A 523 -0.71 10.85 -9.36
CA THR A 523 -0.17 10.72 -8.01
C THR A 523 -1.28 10.81 -6.95
N ALA A 524 -0.98 10.45 -5.70
CA ALA A 524 -1.94 10.60 -4.61
C ALA A 524 -2.26 12.10 -4.37
N ALA A 525 -1.26 12.98 -4.48
CA ALA A 525 -1.45 14.41 -4.35
C ALA A 525 -2.35 15.00 -5.45
N GLU A 526 -2.15 14.62 -6.73
CA GLU A 526 -3.05 15.04 -7.81
C GLU A 526 -4.51 14.67 -7.54
N ARG A 527 -4.75 13.48 -7.02
CA ARG A 527 -6.12 13.03 -6.69
C ARG A 527 -6.68 13.70 -5.44
N PHE A 528 -5.83 14.01 -4.47
CA PHE A 528 -6.25 14.64 -3.22
C PHE A 528 -6.54 16.13 -3.40
N PHE A 529 -5.64 16.86 -4.04
CA PHE A 529 -5.79 18.31 -4.25
C PHE A 529 -6.59 18.67 -5.50
N GLU A 530 -6.85 17.69 -6.38
CA GLU A 530 -7.52 17.87 -7.68
C GLU A 530 -6.79 18.86 -8.60
N ASP A 531 -5.50 19.09 -8.31
CA ASP A 531 -4.60 19.92 -9.09
C ASP A 531 -3.22 19.24 -9.20
N LYS A 532 -2.44 19.63 -10.21
CA LYS A 532 -1.16 18.99 -10.51
C LYS A 532 -0.04 19.63 -9.67
N PRO A 533 0.70 18.83 -8.87
CA PRO A 533 1.91 19.30 -8.21
C PRO A 533 3.02 19.57 -9.22
N LYS A 534 4.00 20.40 -8.84
CA LYS A 534 5.25 20.54 -9.59
C LYS A 534 5.98 19.21 -9.67
N ASP A 535 6.80 19.03 -10.70
CA ASP A 535 7.57 17.79 -10.83
C ASP A 535 8.58 17.66 -9.68
N LEU A 536 8.41 16.63 -8.86
CA LEU A 536 9.24 16.35 -7.69
C LEU A 536 10.72 16.15 -8.06
N PHE A 537 10.98 15.41 -9.15
CA PHE A 537 12.33 15.10 -9.53
C PHE A 537 13.06 16.32 -10.10
N GLU A 538 12.39 17.14 -10.88
CA GLU A 538 12.93 18.43 -11.35
C GLU A 538 13.19 19.39 -10.19
N TYR A 539 12.31 19.39 -9.18
CA TYR A 539 12.56 20.16 -7.95
C TYR A 539 13.86 19.71 -7.27
N LEU A 540 14.06 18.39 -7.10
CA LEU A 540 15.31 17.88 -6.52
C LEU A 540 16.55 18.30 -7.32
N VAL A 541 16.51 18.19 -8.65
CA VAL A 541 17.63 18.60 -9.53
C VAL A 541 17.94 20.07 -9.38
N ASN A 542 16.93 20.92 -9.20
CA ASN A 542 17.11 22.36 -9.09
C ASN A 542 17.58 22.84 -7.71
N HIS A 543 17.26 22.09 -6.63
CA HIS A 543 17.53 22.51 -5.25
C HIS A 543 18.67 21.75 -4.59
N LEU A 544 19.07 20.60 -5.12
CA LEU A 544 20.24 19.88 -4.61
C LEU A 544 21.51 20.42 -5.26
N ASP A 545 22.54 20.56 -4.44
CA ASP A 545 23.86 20.93 -4.94
C ASP A 545 24.51 19.78 -5.72
N TYR A 546 25.47 20.10 -6.57
CA TYR A 546 26.25 19.11 -7.30
C TYR A 546 27.00 18.16 -6.37
N PRO A 547 27.17 16.89 -6.76
CA PRO A 547 27.93 15.94 -5.95
C PRO A 547 29.37 16.42 -5.74
N ALA A 548 29.93 16.17 -4.57
CA ALA A 548 31.30 16.56 -4.28
C ALA A 548 32.31 15.89 -5.23
N ILE A 549 33.43 16.55 -5.45
CA ILE A 549 34.55 16.01 -6.24
C ILE A 549 35.21 14.87 -5.43
N PRO A 550 35.66 13.76 -6.06
CA PRO A 550 36.40 12.72 -5.37
C PRO A 550 37.62 13.28 -4.64
N ALA A 551 37.80 12.91 -3.38
CA ALA A 551 38.98 13.29 -2.62
C ALA A 551 40.26 12.69 -3.27
N LYS A 552 41.36 13.43 -3.26
CA LYS A 552 42.65 12.90 -3.68
C LYS A 552 43.00 11.70 -2.78
N ARG A 553 43.14 10.50 -3.35
CA ARG A 553 43.66 9.36 -2.61
C ARG A 553 45.07 9.76 -2.08
N ARG A 554 45.22 9.93 -0.78
CA ARG A 554 46.57 9.93 -0.17
C ARG A 554 47.14 8.56 -0.46
N LYS A 555 48.28 8.48 -1.19
CA LYS A 555 49.05 7.24 -1.22
C LYS A 555 49.35 6.90 0.24
N ALA A 556 48.95 5.70 0.66
CA ALA A 556 49.52 5.16 1.88
C ALA A 556 51.04 5.15 1.71
N ALA A 557 51.73 5.78 2.64
CA ALA A 557 53.17 5.79 2.68
C ALA A 557 53.70 4.40 2.95
#